data_aec9e46f0ba145c32fa3d13a7b2e0848
#
_entry.id   aec9e46f0ba145c32fa3d13a7b2e0848
#
_cell.length_a   1.000
_cell.length_b   1.000
_cell.length_c   1.000
_cell.angle_alpha   90.00
_cell.angle_beta   90.00
_cell.angle_gamma   90.00
#
_symmetry.space_group_name_H-M   'P 1'
#
loop_
_entity.id
_entity.type
_entity.pdbx_description
1 polymer ?
#
loop_
_entity_poly.entity_id
_entity_poly.type
_entity_poly.pdbx_seq_one_letter_code
_entity_poly.pdbx_strand_id
1 'polypeptide(L)'
;MNQSGYTPKDLHFSKEGRAKLFDGLEKITNAVKSTLGPQGHTVLIESEEHLSGMTVTKDGVTVAKSISLLDPVENLAVRIVKEAAEKTALSAGDGTTTAIVLSNALVRNGDKMITDKHNKTAVLRELVKGTEEVVKSLKKMSKPVTDKTLASVATISANNDSYIGNVIANVYKEVGVNGIVTVERSQTADTHFETTMGIKVDRGYSSNLFINNHKKDECIFDGASVLVSDAEITNILQIENVLKPIIQEGGKLLIIAPCSTNVINTLSANVMKNGLKICCIQPPNFGYKQHELMNDIALSVGATYFSEKTGDDLSLVMPSDLGKANKIIVGRGSTIILKDDDIVSQEAIDERVDQLHGAHAASSTKTEREFILSRVASLTGGVGVIYVGGNTDLEHKELFDRVDDAVCAVRSATLEGILPGGGLALENIARFMTVSDNWSDEKKTAYNILRESLLSPINTILSNAGLRYDDLYNDDTPKGFGYDVKNDKRGKLMSMGVIDPMKVTKNALQNAVSVAVTLLSTNAIVTMARSYEYKE
;
A
#
# COMPACT_ATOMS: atom_id res chain seq x y z
N MET A 1 -7.40 6.23 -41.57
CA MET A 1 -6.78 4.87 -41.52
C MET A 1 -5.36 5.00 -42.03
N ASN A 2 -4.37 5.03 -41.16
CA ASN A 2 -2.95 5.04 -41.57
C ASN A 2 -2.56 3.61 -41.98
N GLN A 3 -2.33 3.42 -43.24
CA GLN A 3 -2.00 2.12 -43.84
C GLN A 3 -0.52 1.69 -43.71
N SER A 4 0.28 2.33 -42.90
CA SER A 4 1.65 1.86 -42.64
C SER A 4 1.85 1.75 -41.13
N GLY A 5 2.31 0.60 -40.65
CA GLY A 5 2.69 0.37 -39.26
C GLY A 5 3.91 1.23 -38.80
N TYR A 6 4.10 2.39 -39.42
CA TYR A 6 5.17 3.35 -39.17
C TYR A 6 4.69 4.40 -38.16
N THR A 7 5.24 4.35 -36.95
CA THR A 7 5.00 5.34 -35.90
C THR A 7 6.28 6.17 -35.71
N PRO A 8 6.36 7.38 -36.27
CA PRO A 8 7.53 8.23 -36.13
C PRO A 8 7.82 8.56 -34.66
N LYS A 9 9.10 8.71 -34.33
CA LYS A 9 9.58 9.01 -32.99
C LYS A 9 10.41 10.28 -32.99
N ASP A 10 10.26 11.08 -31.91
CA ASP A 10 11.17 12.16 -31.60
C ASP A 10 12.26 11.66 -30.67
N LEU A 11 13.48 12.02 -30.94
CA LEU A 11 14.66 11.59 -30.20
C LEU A 11 15.32 12.80 -29.54
N HIS A 12 15.48 12.73 -28.22
CA HIS A 12 16.17 13.73 -27.43
C HIS A 12 17.38 13.12 -26.74
N PHE A 13 18.52 13.76 -26.84
CA PHE A 13 19.80 13.21 -26.37
C PHE A 13 20.47 14.10 -25.33
N SER A 14 21.33 13.48 -24.53
CA SER A 14 22.31 14.15 -23.66
C SER A 14 21.72 15.18 -22.67
N LYS A 15 22.35 16.34 -22.55
CA LYS A 15 22.01 17.35 -21.54
C LYS A 15 20.66 18.01 -21.77
N GLU A 16 20.29 18.26 -23.03
CA GLU A 16 19.02 18.93 -23.36
C GLU A 16 17.80 18.07 -23.00
N GLY A 17 17.81 16.78 -23.38
CA GLY A 17 16.72 15.87 -23.03
C GLY A 17 16.60 15.68 -21.52
N ARG A 18 17.73 15.59 -20.79
CA ARG A 18 17.72 15.49 -19.32
C ARG A 18 17.18 16.75 -18.64
N ALA A 19 17.54 17.94 -19.14
CA ALA A 19 17.03 19.19 -18.58
C ALA A 19 15.49 19.21 -18.60
N LYS A 20 14.88 18.85 -19.72
CA LYS A 20 13.42 18.73 -19.83
C LYS A 20 12.82 17.70 -18.89
N LEU A 21 13.46 16.53 -18.71
CA LEU A 21 13.00 15.55 -17.72
C LEU A 21 13.01 16.12 -16.29
N PHE A 22 14.06 16.86 -15.95
CA PHE A 22 14.20 17.46 -14.61
C PHE A 22 13.21 18.61 -14.41
N ASP A 23 12.92 19.39 -15.45
CA ASP A 23 11.88 20.41 -15.41
C ASP A 23 10.48 19.81 -15.19
N GLY A 24 10.17 18.70 -15.85
CA GLY A 24 8.94 17.95 -15.60
C GLY A 24 8.84 17.43 -14.15
N LEU A 25 9.93 16.89 -13.62
CA LEU A 25 10.02 16.45 -12.22
C LEU A 25 9.84 17.64 -11.25
N GLU A 26 10.43 18.79 -11.53
CA GLU A 26 10.29 19.98 -10.69
C GLU A 26 8.86 20.51 -10.68
N LYS A 27 8.21 20.56 -11.84
CA LYS A 27 6.81 21.01 -11.96
C LYS A 27 5.87 20.18 -11.10
N ILE A 28 5.92 18.84 -11.20
CA ILE A 28 5.09 17.98 -10.36
C ILE A 28 5.46 18.12 -8.88
N THR A 29 6.75 18.19 -8.55
CA THR A 29 7.20 18.32 -7.18
C THR A 29 6.73 19.63 -6.55
N ASN A 30 6.80 20.75 -7.28
CA ASN A 30 6.36 22.05 -6.77
C ASN A 30 4.86 22.09 -6.44
N ALA A 31 4.05 21.41 -7.25
CA ALA A 31 2.63 21.29 -6.96
C ALA A 31 2.36 20.41 -5.72
N VAL A 32 3.02 19.25 -5.64
CA VAL A 32 2.73 18.26 -4.59
C VAL A 32 3.39 18.63 -3.24
N LYS A 33 4.62 19.17 -3.23
CA LYS A 33 5.33 19.49 -1.99
C LYS A 33 4.62 20.50 -1.11
N SER A 34 3.77 21.36 -1.69
CA SER A 34 3.00 22.34 -0.94
C SER A 34 2.00 21.71 0.04
N THR A 35 1.60 20.45 -0.19
CA THR A 35 0.66 19.73 0.68
C THR A 35 1.33 19.07 1.88
N LEU A 36 2.68 19.01 1.92
CA LEU A 36 3.41 18.22 2.92
C LEU A 36 3.41 18.91 4.30
N GLY A 37 3.07 18.13 5.32
CA GLY A 37 3.14 18.54 6.73
C GLY A 37 1.87 19.17 7.27
N PRO A 38 1.83 19.47 8.59
CA PRO A 38 0.62 19.93 9.28
C PRO A 38 0.13 21.31 8.83
N GLN A 39 1.01 22.13 8.25
CA GLN A 39 0.67 23.41 7.64
C GLN A 39 0.70 23.36 6.10
N GLY A 40 0.50 22.16 5.54
CA GLY A 40 0.37 21.97 4.09
C GLY A 40 -0.79 22.77 3.51
N HIS A 41 -0.55 23.35 2.33
CA HIS A 41 -1.52 24.17 1.61
C HIS A 41 -2.52 23.30 0.82
N THR A 42 -3.68 23.87 0.56
CA THR A 42 -4.70 23.29 -0.29
C THR A 42 -4.38 23.53 -1.76
N VAL A 43 -4.60 22.54 -2.60
CA VAL A 43 -4.45 22.63 -4.06
C VAL A 43 -5.82 22.59 -4.72
N LEU A 44 -6.03 23.45 -5.70
CA LEU A 44 -7.21 23.48 -6.56
C LEU A 44 -6.90 22.76 -7.87
N ILE A 45 -7.76 21.83 -8.25
CA ILE A 45 -7.62 21.02 -9.46
C ILE A 45 -8.88 21.23 -10.30
N GLU A 46 -8.71 21.59 -11.56
CA GLU A 46 -9.80 21.62 -12.53
C GLU A 46 -10.28 20.19 -12.81
N SER A 47 -11.58 19.95 -12.71
CA SER A 47 -12.15 18.62 -12.93
C SER A 47 -12.41 18.39 -14.42
N GLU A 48 -11.90 17.29 -14.96
CA GLU A 48 -12.17 16.86 -16.34
C GLU A 48 -13.59 16.30 -16.53
N GLU A 49 -14.22 15.83 -15.45
CA GLU A 49 -15.52 15.11 -15.50
C GLU A 49 -16.73 16.04 -15.45
N HIS A 50 -16.58 17.30 -15.04
CA HIS A 50 -17.68 18.26 -14.94
C HIS A 50 -17.29 19.60 -15.57
N LEU A 51 -18.13 20.13 -16.46
CA LEU A 51 -17.97 21.41 -17.17
C LEU A 51 -17.76 22.66 -16.28
N SER A 52 -17.90 22.54 -14.97
CA SER A 52 -17.66 23.57 -13.96
C SER A 52 -17.16 23.00 -12.63
N GLY A 53 -16.67 21.76 -12.63
CA GLY A 53 -16.21 21.09 -11.42
C GLY A 53 -14.79 21.47 -11.03
N MET A 54 -14.57 21.70 -9.75
CA MET A 54 -13.28 21.96 -9.16
C MET A 54 -13.07 21.02 -7.99
N THR A 55 -11.91 20.36 -7.95
CA THR A 55 -11.52 19.54 -6.79
C THR A 55 -10.61 20.35 -5.89
N VAL A 56 -10.92 20.40 -4.62
CA VAL A 56 -10.14 21.04 -3.56
C VAL A 56 -9.54 19.94 -2.69
N THR A 57 -8.23 19.84 -2.65
CA THR A 57 -7.58 18.75 -1.90
C THR A 57 -6.29 19.19 -1.22
N LYS A 58 -5.93 18.48 -0.15
CA LYS A 58 -4.60 18.50 0.48
C LYS A 58 -3.85 17.18 0.27
N ASP A 59 -4.49 16.20 -0.36
CA ASP A 59 -3.88 14.92 -0.62
C ASP A 59 -2.89 15.00 -1.79
N GLY A 60 -1.62 14.69 -1.51
CA GLY A 60 -0.55 14.71 -2.51
C GLY A 60 -0.70 13.67 -3.62
N VAL A 61 -1.37 12.54 -3.36
CA VAL A 61 -1.66 11.51 -4.37
C VAL A 61 -2.61 12.04 -5.42
N THR A 62 -3.72 12.64 -4.98
CA THR A 62 -4.74 13.23 -5.85
C THR A 62 -4.13 14.35 -6.69
N VAL A 63 -3.31 15.23 -6.07
CA VAL A 63 -2.59 16.27 -6.80
C VAL A 63 -1.64 15.68 -7.84
N ALA A 64 -0.83 14.68 -7.47
CA ALA A 64 0.09 14.05 -8.40
C ALA A 64 -0.64 13.40 -9.58
N LYS A 65 -1.74 12.70 -9.33
CA LYS A 65 -2.54 12.02 -10.38
C LYS A 65 -3.13 12.98 -11.39
N SER A 66 -3.54 14.18 -10.99
CA SER A 66 -4.15 15.17 -11.87
C SER A 66 -3.16 15.84 -12.82
N ILE A 67 -1.85 15.81 -12.54
CA ILE A 67 -0.86 16.54 -13.34
C ILE A 67 -0.53 15.77 -14.61
N SER A 68 -0.74 16.39 -15.76
CA SER A 68 -0.24 15.95 -17.07
C SER A 68 0.32 17.14 -17.81
N LEU A 69 1.54 16.99 -18.37
CA LEU A 69 2.23 18.09 -19.04
C LEU A 69 2.16 17.95 -20.57
N LEU A 70 2.12 19.09 -21.25
CA LEU A 70 2.04 19.15 -22.71
C LEU A 70 3.32 18.66 -23.40
N ASP A 71 4.50 19.01 -22.86
CA ASP A 71 5.78 18.51 -23.40
C ASP A 71 5.91 17.01 -23.12
N PRO A 72 6.06 16.16 -24.16
CA PRO A 72 6.12 14.71 -23.99
C PRO A 72 7.29 14.26 -23.13
N VAL A 73 8.43 14.95 -23.17
CA VAL A 73 9.63 14.61 -22.40
C VAL A 73 9.44 14.94 -20.92
N GLU A 74 8.93 16.13 -20.62
CA GLU A 74 8.57 16.50 -19.25
C GLU A 74 7.54 15.54 -18.67
N ASN A 75 6.53 15.18 -19.47
CA ASN A 75 5.46 14.27 -19.05
C ASN A 75 5.95 12.82 -18.79
N LEU A 76 7.04 12.37 -19.43
CA LEU A 76 7.66 11.09 -19.09
C LEU A 76 8.20 11.10 -17.65
N ALA A 77 8.86 12.17 -17.23
CA ALA A 77 9.32 12.30 -15.83
C ALA A 77 8.15 12.29 -14.86
N VAL A 78 7.08 13.03 -15.17
CA VAL A 78 5.84 13.04 -14.37
C VAL A 78 5.28 11.62 -14.23
N ARG A 79 5.21 10.84 -15.31
CA ARG A 79 4.70 9.45 -15.27
C ARG A 79 5.56 8.53 -14.41
N ILE A 80 6.89 8.61 -14.50
CA ILE A 80 7.80 7.81 -13.69
C ILE A 80 7.62 8.13 -12.19
N VAL A 81 7.48 9.40 -11.85
CA VAL A 81 7.28 9.84 -10.45
C VAL A 81 5.90 9.43 -9.93
N LYS A 82 4.86 9.54 -10.75
CA LYS A 82 3.52 9.05 -10.39
C LYS A 82 3.53 7.56 -10.08
N GLU A 83 4.14 6.75 -10.93
CA GLU A 83 4.25 5.30 -10.71
C GLU A 83 4.96 4.98 -9.38
N ALA A 84 6.04 5.69 -9.06
CA ALA A 84 6.75 5.51 -7.79
C ALA A 84 5.91 5.96 -6.58
N ALA A 85 5.15 7.05 -6.71
CA ALA A 85 4.24 7.53 -5.69
C ALA A 85 3.08 6.53 -5.45
N GLU A 86 2.46 6.04 -6.52
CA GLU A 86 1.42 5.01 -6.46
C GLU A 86 1.93 3.71 -5.84
N LYS A 87 3.13 3.28 -6.21
CA LYS A 87 3.77 2.11 -5.60
C LYS A 87 4.03 2.30 -4.11
N THR A 88 4.34 3.52 -3.67
CA THR A 88 4.50 3.85 -2.26
C THR A 88 3.15 3.77 -1.53
N ALA A 89 2.09 4.35 -2.10
CA ALA A 89 0.74 4.26 -1.56
C ALA A 89 0.26 2.81 -1.44
N LEU A 90 0.37 2.02 -2.51
CA LEU A 90 -0.05 0.61 -2.52
C LEU A 90 0.71 -0.26 -1.51
N SER A 91 1.99 0.03 -1.26
CA SER A 91 2.83 -0.80 -0.38
C SER A 91 2.80 -0.39 1.08
N ALA A 92 2.62 0.88 1.37
CA ALA A 92 2.69 1.44 2.72
C ALA A 92 1.44 2.26 3.13
N GLY A 93 0.57 2.56 2.18
CA GLY A 93 -0.67 3.33 2.39
C GLY A 93 -0.48 4.84 2.47
N ASP A 94 0.74 5.32 2.64
CA ASP A 94 1.07 6.74 2.81
C ASP A 94 2.50 7.02 2.31
N GLY A 95 2.96 8.28 2.37
CA GLY A 95 4.32 8.71 2.04
C GLY A 95 4.57 9.06 0.57
N THR A 96 3.53 9.22 -0.22
CA THR A 96 3.60 9.60 -1.64
C THR A 96 4.28 10.93 -1.86
N THR A 97 3.86 11.97 -1.12
CA THR A 97 4.45 13.31 -1.15
C THR A 97 5.92 13.27 -0.76
N THR A 98 6.26 12.51 0.28
CA THR A 98 7.64 12.31 0.73
C THR A 98 8.50 11.65 -0.36
N ALA A 99 7.97 10.65 -1.05
CA ALA A 99 8.67 9.97 -2.16
C ALA A 99 8.95 10.94 -3.33
N ILE A 100 8.00 11.80 -3.69
CA ILE A 100 8.17 12.81 -4.75
C ILE A 100 9.22 13.85 -4.36
N VAL A 101 9.16 14.37 -3.13
CA VAL A 101 10.12 15.35 -2.62
C VAL A 101 11.54 14.78 -2.58
N LEU A 102 11.69 13.54 -2.08
CA LEU A 102 12.98 12.84 -2.08
C LEU A 102 13.49 12.57 -3.49
N SER A 103 12.61 12.18 -4.43
CA SER A 103 12.99 11.94 -5.83
C SER A 103 13.58 13.19 -6.47
N ASN A 104 12.93 14.33 -6.29
CA ASN A 104 13.42 15.59 -6.82
C ASN A 104 14.76 16.00 -6.19
N ALA A 105 14.90 15.88 -4.88
CA ALA A 105 16.14 16.21 -4.19
C ALA A 105 17.30 15.32 -4.65
N LEU A 106 17.08 14.02 -4.78
CA LEU A 106 18.08 13.06 -5.26
C LEU A 106 18.52 13.36 -6.70
N VAL A 107 17.57 13.69 -7.58
CA VAL A 107 17.86 14.03 -8.98
C VAL A 107 18.63 15.34 -9.06
N ARG A 108 18.20 16.38 -8.34
CA ARG A 108 18.86 17.70 -8.34
C ARG A 108 20.27 17.64 -7.77
N ASN A 109 20.45 17.00 -6.63
CA ASN A 109 21.77 16.83 -6.02
C ASN A 109 22.65 15.92 -6.87
N GLY A 110 22.09 14.86 -7.48
CA GLY A 110 22.77 13.99 -8.41
C GLY A 110 23.29 14.73 -9.64
N ASP A 111 22.45 15.54 -10.29
CA ASP A 111 22.86 16.33 -11.46
C ASP A 111 23.93 17.37 -11.13
N LYS A 112 23.84 18.00 -9.95
CA LYS A 112 24.82 18.97 -9.45
C LYS A 112 26.17 18.35 -9.13
N MET A 113 26.18 17.17 -8.46
CA MET A 113 27.40 16.58 -7.89
C MET A 113 28.07 15.55 -8.81
N ILE A 114 27.36 14.92 -9.73
CA ILE A 114 27.90 13.98 -10.69
C ILE A 114 28.47 14.76 -11.89
N THR A 115 29.77 14.94 -11.89
CA THR A 115 30.49 15.63 -12.97
C THR A 115 31.08 14.63 -13.97
N ASP A 116 31.60 15.13 -15.09
CA ASP A 116 32.26 14.33 -16.13
C ASP A 116 33.51 13.56 -15.63
N LYS A 117 34.01 13.91 -14.43
CA LYS A 117 35.15 13.19 -13.80
C LYS A 117 34.73 11.88 -13.12
N HIS A 118 33.47 11.70 -12.82
CA HIS A 118 32.96 10.55 -12.11
C HIS A 118 32.47 9.46 -13.08
N ASN A 119 32.71 8.21 -12.71
CA ASN A 119 31.99 7.11 -13.33
C ASN A 119 30.54 7.11 -12.81
N LYS A 120 29.64 7.67 -13.61
CA LYS A 120 28.22 7.83 -13.29
C LYS A 120 27.55 6.53 -12.83
N THR A 121 27.81 5.42 -13.54
CA THR A 121 27.25 4.11 -13.19
C THR A 121 27.75 3.63 -11.82
N ALA A 122 29.02 3.89 -11.51
CA ALA A 122 29.57 3.56 -10.19
C ALA A 122 28.96 4.40 -9.09
N VAL A 123 28.77 5.73 -9.29
CA VAL A 123 28.08 6.60 -8.33
C VAL A 123 26.66 6.11 -8.07
N LEU A 124 25.90 5.78 -9.12
CA LEU A 124 24.52 5.31 -8.97
C LEU A 124 24.43 3.95 -8.24
N ARG A 125 25.39 3.05 -8.45
CA ARG A 125 25.49 1.79 -7.69
C ARG A 125 25.77 2.04 -6.20
N GLU A 126 26.70 2.94 -5.91
CA GLU A 126 27.01 3.32 -4.51
C GLU A 126 25.82 4.07 -3.86
N LEU A 127 25.04 4.83 -4.62
CA LEU A 127 23.80 5.46 -4.16
C LEU A 127 22.78 4.42 -3.68
N VAL A 128 22.58 3.33 -4.43
CA VAL A 128 21.70 2.22 -4.05
C VAL A 128 22.21 1.53 -2.78
N LYS A 129 23.52 1.23 -2.71
CA LYS A 129 24.12 0.61 -1.50
C LYS A 129 24.01 1.52 -0.27
N GLY A 130 24.28 2.81 -0.43
CA GLY A 130 24.11 3.78 0.65
C GLY A 130 22.67 3.85 1.14
N THR A 131 21.71 3.72 0.23
CA THR A 131 20.27 3.64 0.58
C THR A 131 19.96 2.41 1.44
N GLU A 132 20.54 1.25 1.13
CA GLU A 132 20.39 0.05 1.97
C GLU A 132 20.95 0.26 3.39
N GLU A 133 22.06 0.99 3.52
CA GLU A 133 22.63 1.34 4.84
C GLU A 133 21.72 2.32 5.60
N VAL A 134 21.12 3.30 4.91
CA VAL A 134 20.11 4.19 5.49
C VAL A 134 18.92 3.37 6.00
N VAL A 135 18.40 2.45 5.20
CA VAL A 135 17.28 1.56 5.59
C VAL A 135 17.65 0.70 6.81
N LYS A 136 18.86 0.15 6.87
CA LYS A 136 19.34 -0.57 8.06
C LYS A 136 19.39 0.34 9.30
N SER A 137 19.76 1.59 9.12
CA SER A 137 19.80 2.59 10.20
C SER A 137 18.41 2.98 10.68
N LEU A 138 17.44 3.16 9.76
CA LEU A 138 16.02 3.36 10.08
C LEU A 138 15.47 2.17 10.89
N LYS A 139 15.78 0.94 10.47
CA LYS A 139 15.36 -0.28 11.17
C LYS A 139 15.91 -0.35 12.60
N LYS A 140 17.17 0.07 12.81
CA LYS A 140 17.76 0.14 14.17
C LYS A 140 17.13 1.24 15.03
N MET A 141 16.63 2.31 14.43
CA MET A 141 15.96 3.43 15.11
C MET A 141 14.50 3.12 15.43
N SER A 142 13.89 2.23 14.68
CA SER A 142 12.47 1.86 14.80
C SER A 142 12.16 1.29 16.18
N LYS A 143 10.98 1.66 16.71
CA LYS A 143 10.43 1.15 17.96
C LYS A 143 9.08 0.48 17.69
N PRO A 144 8.73 -0.56 18.44
CA PRO A 144 7.41 -1.18 18.32
C PRO A 144 6.31 -0.19 18.69
N VAL A 145 5.12 -0.41 18.10
CA VAL A 145 3.92 0.37 18.41
C VAL A 145 3.39 -0.05 19.79
N THR A 146 2.90 0.93 20.54
CA THR A 146 2.14 0.74 21.78
C THR A 146 0.75 1.36 21.61
N ASP A 147 -0.22 1.00 22.44
CA ASP A 147 -1.59 1.54 22.34
C ASP A 147 -1.63 3.07 22.31
N LYS A 148 -0.77 3.71 23.10
CA LYS A 148 -0.66 5.17 23.12
C LYS A 148 -0.10 5.75 21.82
N THR A 149 0.91 5.10 21.23
CA THR A 149 1.53 5.57 19.98
C THR A 149 0.68 5.24 18.76
N LEU A 150 -0.17 4.20 18.84
CA LEU A 150 -1.11 3.82 17.78
C LEU A 150 -2.09 4.96 17.47
N ALA A 151 -2.73 5.53 18.51
CA ALA A 151 -3.62 6.68 18.35
C ALA A 151 -2.89 7.89 17.72
N SER A 152 -1.63 8.12 18.10
CA SER A 152 -0.82 9.20 17.52
C SER A 152 -0.52 8.98 16.05
N VAL A 153 -0.16 7.76 15.64
CA VAL A 153 0.05 7.39 14.22
C VAL A 153 -1.23 7.62 13.43
N ALA A 154 -2.36 7.09 13.91
CA ALA A 154 -3.66 7.25 13.25
C ALA A 154 -4.05 8.72 13.10
N THR A 155 -3.87 9.53 14.16
CA THR A 155 -4.18 10.96 14.14
C THR A 155 -3.34 11.71 13.10
N ILE A 156 -2.03 11.47 13.04
CA ILE A 156 -1.14 12.16 12.09
C ILE A 156 -1.50 11.81 10.65
N SER A 157 -1.66 10.54 10.35
CA SER A 157 -2.02 10.08 9.00
C SER A 157 -3.44 10.47 8.60
N ALA A 158 -4.34 10.69 9.58
CA ALA A 158 -5.66 11.28 9.37
C ALA A 158 -5.62 12.82 9.28
N ASN A 159 -4.54 13.40 8.81
CA ASN A 159 -4.36 14.85 8.66
C ASN A 159 -4.54 15.62 9.99
N ASN A 160 -4.03 15.05 11.07
CA ASN A 160 -4.14 15.54 12.45
C ASN A 160 -5.57 15.61 13.02
N ASP A 161 -6.49 14.79 12.49
CA ASP A 161 -7.84 14.64 13.03
C ASP A 161 -7.82 13.66 14.22
N SER A 162 -7.98 14.18 15.42
CA SER A 162 -7.98 13.38 16.65
C SER A 162 -9.22 12.51 16.81
N TYR A 163 -10.36 12.90 16.22
CA TYR A 163 -11.57 12.09 16.25
C TYR A 163 -11.37 10.80 15.46
N ILE A 164 -10.93 10.90 14.22
CA ILE A 164 -10.62 9.75 13.37
C ILE A 164 -9.51 8.90 14.00
N GLY A 165 -8.45 9.55 14.52
CA GLY A 165 -7.37 8.84 15.19
C GLY A 165 -7.83 7.99 16.38
N ASN A 166 -8.77 8.50 17.17
CA ASN A 166 -9.36 7.77 18.30
C ASN A 166 -10.28 6.64 17.84
N VAL A 167 -11.10 6.85 16.80
CA VAL A 167 -11.94 5.78 16.23
C VAL A 167 -11.07 4.61 15.80
N ILE A 168 -10.00 4.86 15.03
CA ILE A 168 -9.08 3.83 14.56
C ILE A 168 -8.37 3.13 15.75
N ALA A 169 -7.93 3.90 16.75
CA ALA A 169 -7.28 3.34 17.93
C ALA A 169 -8.22 2.42 18.72
N ASN A 170 -9.50 2.79 18.86
CA ASN A 170 -10.49 1.96 19.53
C ASN A 170 -10.77 0.65 18.78
N VAL A 171 -10.89 0.72 17.45
CA VAL A 171 -11.01 -0.50 16.63
C VAL A 171 -9.85 -1.46 16.88
N TYR A 172 -8.60 -0.97 16.79
CA TYR A 172 -7.42 -1.81 17.03
C TYR A 172 -7.30 -2.31 18.47
N LYS A 173 -7.87 -1.60 19.43
CA LYS A 173 -7.95 -2.06 20.82
C LYS A 173 -8.90 -3.25 20.98
N GLU A 174 -10.00 -3.28 20.22
CA GLU A 174 -10.97 -4.38 20.24
C GLU A 174 -10.50 -5.59 19.43
N VAL A 175 -10.04 -5.36 18.19
CA VAL A 175 -9.61 -6.47 17.30
C VAL A 175 -8.16 -6.92 17.57
N GLY A 176 -7.43 -6.21 18.40
CA GLY A 176 -6.02 -6.46 18.66
C GLY A 176 -5.09 -5.83 17.62
N VAL A 177 -3.81 -5.70 17.98
CA VAL A 177 -2.78 -5.05 17.14
C VAL A 177 -2.55 -5.79 15.81
N ASN A 178 -2.79 -7.09 15.79
CA ASN A 178 -2.73 -7.95 14.61
C ASN A 178 -4.09 -8.11 13.91
N GLY A 179 -5.15 -7.49 14.43
CA GLY A 179 -6.48 -7.52 13.86
C GLY A 179 -6.55 -6.86 12.49
N ILE A 180 -7.56 -7.23 11.74
CA ILE A 180 -7.81 -6.68 10.41
C ILE A 180 -8.75 -5.50 10.55
N VAL A 181 -8.39 -4.37 9.96
CA VAL A 181 -9.28 -3.20 9.90
C VAL A 181 -9.53 -2.86 8.44
N THR A 182 -10.81 -2.73 8.08
CA THR A 182 -11.29 -2.31 6.76
C THR A 182 -12.08 -1.03 6.87
N VAL A 183 -12.16 -0.29 5.78
CA VAL A 183 -12.88 0.99 5.71
C VAL A 183 -14.00 0.87 4.69
N GLU A 184 -15.22 1.25 5.08
CA GLU A 184 -16.40 1.21 4.25
C GLU A 184 -17.18 2.52 4.30
N ARG A 185 -18.08 2.70 3.33
CA ARG A 185 -19.01 3.83 3.34
C ARG A 185 -20.12 3.59 4.36
N SER A 186 -20.35 4.56 5.25
CA SER A 186 -21.55 4.60 6.07
C SER A 186 -22.76 5.01 5.24
N GLN A 187 -23.91 4.49 5.61
CA GLN A 187 -25.20 4.99 5.10
C GLN A 187 -25.72 6.20 5.87
N THR A 188 -25.04 6.55 6.98
CA THR A 188 -25.36 7.69 7.84
C THR A 188 -24.29 8.77 7.74
N ALA A 189 -24.57 9.96 8.22
CA ALA A 189 -23.60 11.06 8.26
C ALA A 189 -22.48 10.83 9.29
N ASP A 190 -22.69 9.92 10.26
CA ASP A 190 -21.75 9.68 11.34
C ASP A 190 -20.74 8.59 10.99
N THR A 191 -19.49 8.82 11.37
CA THR A 191 -18.42 7.81 11.29
C THR A 191 -18.46 6.96 12.56
N HIS A 192 -18.60 5.65 12.40
CA HIS A 192 -18.62 4.66 13.48
C HIS A 192 -17.84 3.42 13.07
N PHE A 193 -17.65 2.50 13.98
CA PHE A 193 -17.06 1.21 13.66
C PHE A 193 -17.87 0.07 14.28
N GLU A 194 -17.74 -1.08 13.66
CA GLU A 194 -18.25 -2.35 14.13
C GLU A 194 -17.12 -3.38 14.12
N THR A 195 -17.18 -4.32 15.05
CA THR A 195 -16.26 -5.46 15.08
C THR A 195 -17.03 -6.72 14.74
N THR A 196 -16.52 -7.48 13.78
CA THR A 196 -17.12 -8.74 13.35
C THR A 196 -16.04 -9.81 13.28
N MET A 197 -16.46 -11.08 13.33
CA MET A 197 -15.54 -12.17 13.20
C MET A 197 -15.18 -12.40 11.72
N GLY A 198 -13.91 -12.69 11.44
CA GLY A 198 -13.45 -12.92 10.08
C GLY A 198 -12.10 -13.63 10.04
N ILE A 199 -11.75 -14.15 8.87
CA ILE A 199 -10.48 -14.81 8.63
C ILE A 199 -9.71 -14.13 7.49
N LYS A 200 -8.40 -14.06 7.65
CA LYS A 200 -7.48 -13.61 6.61
C LYS A 200 -6.73 -14.79 6.01
N VAL A 201 -6.79 -14.90 4.71
CA VAL A 201 -6.03 -15.87 3.91
C VAL A 201 -4.91 -15.12 3.18
N ASP A 202 -3.65 -15.53 3.38
CA ASP A 202 -2.49 -14.90 2.72
C ASP A 202 -2.33 -15.39 1.27
N ARG A 203 -3.39 -15.25 0.49
CA ARG A 203 -3.47 -15.49 -0.95
C ARG A 203 -4.40 -14.48 -1.59
N GLY A 204 -4.01 -13.98 -2.76
CA GLY A 204 -4.82 -13.08 -3.56
C GLY A 204 -5.44 -13.77 -4.79
N TYR A 205 -6.11 -13.00 -5.61
CA TYR A 205 -6.77 -13.49 -6.83
C TYR A 205 -5.78 -14.15 -7.80
N SER A 206 -6.25 -15.22 -8.46
CA SER A 206 -5.45 -15.97 -9.44
C SER A 206 -5.36 -15.28 -10.81
N SER A 207 -6.19 -14.28 -11.08
CA SER A 207 -6.18 -13.47 -12.31
C SER A 207 -6.68 -12.05 -12.05
N ASN A 208 -6.01 -11.06 -12.65
CA ASN A 208 -6.44 -9.65 -12.57
C ASN A 208 -7.82 -9.41 -13.22
N LEU A 209 -8.30 -10.34 -14.05
CA LEU A 209 -9.62 -10.23 -14.68
C LEU A 209 -10.78 -10.47 -13.70
N PHE A 210 -10.50 -10.93 -12.48
CA PHE A 210 -11.51 -11.04 -11.42
C PHE A 210 -11.74 -9.73 -10.68
N ILE A 211 -10.90 -8.70 -10.88
CA ILE A 211 -11.00 -7.40 -10.21
C ILE A 211 -12.29 -6.70 -10.63
N ASN A 212 -13.10 -6.30 -9.66
CA ASN A 212 -14.30 -5.48 -9.86
C ASN A 212 -14.16 -4.07 -9.24
N ASN A 213 -13.15 -3.86 -8.39
CA ASN A 213 -12.78 -2.56 -7.84
C ASN A 213 -11.39 -2.15 -8.34
N HIS A 214 -11.34 -1.52 -9.50
CA HIS A 214 -10.07 -1.10 -10.13
C HIS A 214 -9.34 0.02 -9.38
N LYS A 215 -9.99 0.72 -8.43
CA LYS A 215 -9.33 1.77 -7.64
C LYS A 215 -8.35 1.20 -6.61
N LYS A 216 -8.67 0.02 -6.06
CA LYS A 216 -7.88 -0.66 -5.03
C LYS A 216 -7.24 -1.96 -5.52
N ASP A 217 -7.42 -2.32 -6.79
CA ASP A 217 -7.02 -3.62 -7.36
C ASP A 217 -7.57 -4.80 -6.54
N GLU A 218 -8.87 -4.73 -6.22
CA GLU A 218 -9.55 -5.72 -5.39
C GLU A 218 -10.78 -6.33 -6.09
N CYS A 219 -11.11 -7.56 -5.71
CA CYS A 219 -12.40 -8.18 -6.00
C CYS A 219 -13.22 -8.20 -4.71
N ILE A 220 -14.35 -7.49 -4.69
CA ILE A 220 -15.21 -7.34 -3.50
C ILE A 220 -16.55 -7.97 -3.78
N PHE A 221 -17.00 -8.85 -2.87
CA PHE A 221 -18.32 -9.46 -2.88
C PHE A 221 -19.03 -9.24 -1.54
N ASP A 222 -20.22 -8.66 -1.57
CA ASP A 222 -21.12 -8.59 -0.43
C ASP A 222 -22.11 -9.76 -0.53
N GLY A 223 -22.10 -10.65 0.44
CA GLY A 223 -22.85 -11.91 0.45
C GLY A 223 -22.40 -12.85 -0.66
N ALA A 224 -21.54 -13.82 -0.35
CA ALA A 224 -21.03 -14.76 -1.33
C ALA A 224 -20.93 -16.19 -0.77
N SER A 225 -21.09 -17.17 -1.66
CA SER A 225 -20.78 -18.56 -1.36
C SER A 225 -19.28 -18.83 -1.45
N VAL A 226 -18.78 -19.77 -0.68
CA VAL A 226 -17.35 -20.12 -0.64
C VAL A 226 -17.18 -21.63 -0.83
N LEU A 227 -16.42 -22.02 -1.84
CA LEU A 227 -15.97 -23.40 -2.06
C LEU A 227 -14.56 -23.57 -1.54
N VAL A 228 -14.32 -24.58 -0.70
CA VAL A 228 -13.03 -24.86 -0.07
C VAL A 228 -12.56 -26.26 -0.43
N SER A 229 -11.44 -26.36 -1.17
CA SER A 229 -10.87 -27.64 -1.54
C SER A 229 -9.35 -27.58 -1.73
N ASP A 230 -8.64 -28.68 -1.43
CA ASP A 230 -7.24 -28.87 -1.83
C ASP A 230 -7.10 -29.76 -3.07
N ALA A 231 -8.18 -30.36 -3.56
CA ALA A 231 -8.20 -31.07 -4.83
C ALA A 231 -8.12 -30.12 -6.01
N GLU A 232 -7.31 -30.46 -7.02
CA GLU A 232 -7.12 -29.61 -8.19
C GLU A 232 -8.35 -29.62 -9.11
N ILE A 233 -8.88 -28.44 -9.41
CA ILE A 233 -9.93 -28.24 -10.41
C ILE A 233 -9.27 -28.16 -11.79
N THR A 234 -9.23 -29.27 -12.50
CA THR A 234 -8.65 -29.40 -13.84
C THR A 234 -9.65 -29.07 -14.95
N ASN A 235 -10.94 -29.30 -14.67
CA ASN A 235 -12.04 -29.06 -15.61
C ASN A 235 -13.23 -28.41 -14.88
N ILE A 236 -13.86 -27.44 -15.54
CA ILE A 236 -15.05 -26.73 -15.04
C ILE A 236 -16.23 -27.67 -14.73
N LEU A 237 -16.32 -28.80 -15.45
CA LEU A 237 -17.38 -29.78 -15.24
C LEU A 237 -17.32 -30.43 -13.85
N GLN A 238 -16.16 -30.45 -13.19
CA GLN A 238 -16.01 -30.98 -11.84
C GLN A 238 -16.79 -30.18 -10.78
N ILE A 239 -17.08 -28.92 -11.07
CA ILE A 239 -17.82 -28.02 -10.17
C ILE A 239 -19.15 -27.55 -10.79
N GLU A 240 -19.62 -28.23 -11.83
CA GLU A 240 -20.81 -27.83 -12.59
C GLU A 240 -22.07 -27.79 -11.70
N ASN A 241 -22.21 -28.73 -10.78
CA ASN A 241 -23.35 -28.81 -9.85
C ASN A 241 -23.49 -27.56 -8.95
N VAL A 242 -22.39 -26.90 -8.69
CA VAL A 242 -22.32 -25.66 -7.89
C VAL A 242 -22.40 -24.43 -8.78
N LEU A 243 -21.71 -24.44 -9.92
CA LEU A 243 -21.67 -23.28 -10.82
C LEU A 243 -23.03 -22.98 -11.47
N LYS A 244 -23.76 -24.01 -11.91
CA LYS A 244 -25.07 -23.82 -12.57
C LYS A 244 -26.07 -23.05 -11.71
N PRO A 245 -26.37 -23.47 -10.46
CA PRO A 245 -27.27 -22.73 -9.58
C PRO A 245 -26.82 -21.28 -9.35
N ILE A 246 -25.53 -21.08 -9.03
CA ILE A 246 -24.98 -19.75 -8.76
C ILE A 246 -25.12 -18.83 -9.97
N ILE A 247 -24.87 -19.33 -11.19
CA ILE A 247 -25.03 -18.55 -12.42
C ILE A 247 -26.50 -18.22 -12.67
N GLN A 248 -27.40 -19.16 -12.44
CA GLN A 248 -28.83 -18.97 -12.66
C GLN A 248 -29.45 -17.95 -11.69
N GLU A 249 -29.00 -17.96 -10.45
CA GLU A 249 -29.46 -17.04 -9.40
C GLU A 249 -28.72 -15.69 -9.41
N GLY A 250 -27.71 -15.52 -10.26
CA GLY A 250 -26.85 -14.34 -10.28
C GLY A 250 -25.99 -14.19 -9.01
N GLY A 251 -25.75 -15.31 -8.32
CA GLY A 251 -25.01 -15.40 -7.07
C GLY A 251 -23.52 -15.07 -7.25
N LYS A 252 -22.82 -14.99 -6.12
CA LYS A 252 -21.39 -14.70 -6.05
C LYS A 252 -20.66 -15.89 -5.45
N LEU A 253 -19.48 -16.24 -5.99
CA LEU A 253 -18.70 -17.39 -5.55
C LEU A 253 -17.21 -17.06 -5.41
N LEU A 254 -16.67 -17.37 -4.24
CA LEU A 254 -15.24 -17.49 -4.03
C LEU A 254 -14.83 -18.97 -4.09
N ILE A 255 -13.86 -19.28 -4.93
CA ILE A 255 -13.26 -20.61 -5.03
C ILE A 255 -11.88 -20.56 -4.37
N ILE A 256 -11.68 -21.33 -3.31
CA ILE A 256 -10.40 -21.53 -2.64
C ILE A 256 -9.94 -22.95 -2.97
N ALA A 257 -9.26 -23.09 -4.10
CA ALA A 257 -8.78 -24.38 -4.60
C ALA A 257 -7.62 -24.22 -5.58
N PRO A 258 -6.76 -25.22 -5.75
CA PRO A 258 -5.85 -25.28 -6.88
C PRO A 258 -6.67 -25.35 -8.16
N CYS A 259 -6.48 -24.41 -9.08
CA CYS A 259 -7.18 -24.39 -10.36
C CYS A 259 -6.17 -24.43 -11.51
N SER A 260 -6.44 -25.27 -12.52
CA SER A 260 -5.63 -25.27 -13.74
C SER A 260 -5.74 -23.94 -14.48
N THR A 261 -4.70 -23.59 -15.24
CA THR A 261 -4.68 -22.34 -16.02
C THR A 261 -5.88 -22.25 -16.99
N ASN A 262 -6.34 -23.37 -17.54
CA ASN A 262 -7.50 -23.42 -18.43
C ASN A 262 -8.80 -23.05 -17.70
N VAL A 263 -8.99 -23.53 -16.49
CA VAL A 263 -10.15 -23.20 -15.64
C VAL A 263 -10.13 -21.73 -15.26
N ILE A 264 -8.99 -21.21 -14.81
CA ILE A 264 -8.83 -19.78 -14.46
C ILE A 264 -9.14 -18.89 -15.67
N ASN A 265 -8.59 -19.20 -16.84
CA ASN A 265 -8.84 -18.45 -18.07
C ASN A 265 -10.31 -18.50 -18.50
N THR A 266 -10.95 -19.67 -18.38
CA THR A 266 -12.36 -19.81 -18.74
C THR A 266 -13.27 -19.03 -17.79
N LEU A 267 -13.04 -19.12 -16.47
CA LEU A 267 -13.82 -18.38 -15.49
C LEU A 267 -13.61 -16.88 -15.62
N SER A 268 -12.38 -16.41 -15.75
CA SER A 268 -12.08 -14.99 -15.91
C SER A 268 -12.63 -14.40 -17.21
N ALA A 269 -12.60 -15.16 -18.31
CA ALA A 269 -13.23 -14.74 -19.57
C ALA A 269 -14.77 -14.59 -19.43
N ASN A 270 -15.41 -15.46 -18.65
CA ASN A 270 -16.83 -15.38 -18.37
C ASN A 270 -17.18 -14.23 -17.41
N VAL A 271 -16.31 -13.91 -16.45
CA VAL A 271 -16.46 -12.69 -15.63
C VAL A 271 -16.51 -11.46 -16.53
N MET A 272 -15.56 -11.34 -17.48
CA MET A 272 -15.49 -10.19 -18.38
C MET A 272 -16.61 -10.11 -19.40
N LYS A 273 -17.02 -11.26 -19.99
CA LYS A 273 -18.00 -11.28 -21.08
C LYS A 273 -19.45 -11.39 -20.60
N ASN A 274 -19.67 -12.17 -19.56
CA ASN A 274 -21.01 -12.54 -19.09
C ASN A 274 -21.35 -11.94 -17.73
N GLY A 275 -20.45 -11.14 -17.15
CA GLY A 275 -20.67 -10.50 -15.85
C GLY A 275 -20.77 -11.48 -14.68
N LEU A 276 -20.15 -12.67 -14.78
CA LEU A 276 -20.13 -13.63 -13.67
C LEU A 276 -19.42 -13.03 -12.46
N LYS A 277 -19.94 -13.29 -11.28
CA LYS A 277 -19.40 -12.81 -10.03
C LYS A 277 -18.63 -13.94 -9.33
N ILE A 278 -17.49 -14.31 -9.90
CA ILE A 278 -16.64 -15.41 -9.42
C ILE A 278 -15.22 -14.91 -9.25
N CYS A 279 -14.55 -15.38 -8.20
CA CYS A 279 -13.14 -15.16 -7.98
C CYS A 279 -12.47 -16.46 -7.51
N CYS A 280 -11.26 -16.74 -8.00
CA CYS A 280 -10.48 -17.89 -7.59
C CYS A 280 -9.21 -17.44 -6.88
N ILE A 281 -8.90 -18.08 -5.75
CA ILE A 281 -7.63 -17.93 -5.04
C ILE A 281 -6.98 -19.31 -4.85
N GLN A 282 -5.66 -19.33 -4.81
CA GLN A 282 -4.91 -20.54 -4.50
C GLN A 282 -4.97 -20.84 -2.99
N PRO A 283 -4.93 -22.11 -2.59
CA PRO A 283 -4.81 -22.47 -1.19
C PRO A 283 -3.57 -21.87 -0.53
N PRO A 284 -3.65 -21.45 0.74
CA PRO A 284 -2.49 -20.95 1.46
C PRO A 284 -1.53 -22.09 1.82
N ASN A 285 -0.23 -21.80 1.81
CA ASN A 285 0.82 -22.73 2.22
C ASN A 285 0.93 -24.01 1.34
N PHE A 286 1.59 -25.08 1.86
CA PHE A 286 1.79 -26.37 1.19
C PHE A 286 1.75 -27.53 2.19
N GLY A 287 1.43 -28.73 1.70
CA GLY A 287 1.50 -29.97 2.46
C GLY A 287 0.58 -30.02 3.68
N TYR A 288 1.11 -30.44 4.83
CA TYR A 288 0.35 -30.52 6.08
C TYR A 288 -0.23 -29.17 6.51
N LYS A 289 0.56 -28.12 6.42
CA LYS A 289 0.12 -26.76 6.81
C LYS A 289 -1.04 -26.25 5.94
N GLN A 290 -1.04 -26.58 4.67
CA GLN A 290 -2.14 -26.25 3.76
C GLN A 290 -3.43 -26.94 4.21
N HIS A 291 -3.38 -28.24 4.46
CA HIS A 291 -4.53 -29.02 4.88
C HIS A 291 -5.17 -28.44 6.16
N GLU A 292 -4.34 -28.15 7.15
CA GLU A 292 -4.80 -27.58 8.42
C GLU A 292 -5.42 -26.18 8.26
N LEU A 293 -4.81 -25.33 7.44
CA LEU A 293 -5.37 -23.99 7.17
C LEU A 293 -6.66 -24.04 6.36
N MET A 294 -6.76 -24.96 5.40
CA MET A 294 -7.98 -25.14 4.60
C MET A 294 -9.14 -25.62 5.47
N ASN A 295 -8.86 -26.49 6.43
CA ASN A 295 -9.85 -26.94 7.40
C ASN A 295 -10.33 -25.79 8.30
N ASP A 296 -9.41 -24.96 8.79
CA ASP A 296 -9.76 -23.79 9.60
C ASP A 296 -10.58 -22.75 8.80
N ILE A 297 -10.26 -22.56 7.50
CA ILE A 297 -11.03 -21.69 6.60
C ILE A 297 -12.44 -22.26 6.40
N ALA A 298 -12.56 -23.55 6.08
CA ALA A 298 -13.85 -24.19 5.85
C ALA A 298 -14.76 -24.06 7.09
N LEU A 299 -14.21 -24.36 8.29
CA LEU A 299 -14.91 -24.17 9.55
C LEU A 299 -15.39 -22.73 9.74
N SER A 300 -14.54 -21.75 9.39
CA SER A 300 -14.83 -20.32 9.57
C SER A 300 -15.93 -19.78 8.66
N VAL A 301 -16.24 -20.46 7.56
CA VAL A 301 -17.30 -20.07 6.61
C VAL A 301 -18.47 -21.04 6.57
N GLY A 302 -18.42 -22.10 7.41
CA GLY A 302 -19.44 -23.14 7.42
C GLY A 302 -19.46 -23.98 6.14
N ALA A 303 -18.32 -24.17 5.47
CA ALA A 303 -18.17 -24.99 4.27
C ALA A 303 -17.77 -26.42 4.60
N THR A 304 -18.14 -27.36 3.74
CA THR A 304 -17.51 -28.69 3.71
C THR A 304 -16.13 -28.58 3.05
N TYR A 305 -15.09 -29.06 3.72
CA TYR A 305 -13.75 -29.11 3.15
C TYR A 305 -13.56 -30.39 2.31
N PHE A 306 -13.42 -30.21 1.00
CA PHE A 306 -13.14 -31.31 0.07
C PHE A 306 -11.63 -31.50 -0.06
N SER A 307 -11.15 -32.67 0.36
CA SER A 307 -9.72 -32.99 0.33
C SER A 307 -9.42 -34.23 -0.53
N GLU A 308 -8.45 -34.08 -1.43
CA GLU A 308 -7.94 -35.21 -2.21
C GLU A 308 -7.36 -36.30 -1.31
N LYS A 309 -6.83 -35.95 -0.12
CA LYS A 309 -6.24 -36.90 0.83
C LYS A 309 -7.29 -37.77 1.52
N THR A 310 -8.50 -37.29 1.70
CA THR A 310 -9.63 -38.03 2.24
C THR A 310 -10.36 -38.82 1.17
N GLY A 311 -10.00 -38.64 -0.10
CA GLY A 311 -10.60 -39.31 -1.25
C GLY A 311 -11.90 -38.70 -1.71
N ASP A 312 -12.13 -37.41 -1.37
CA ASP A 312 -13.35 -36.68 -1.78
C ASP A 312 -13.32 -36.38 -3.26
N ASP A 313 -14.46 -36.55 -3.93
CA ASP A 313 -14.63 -36.22 -5.34
C ASP A 313 -15.38 -34.90 -5.51
N LEU A 314 -14.71 -33.92 -6.11
CA LEU A 314 -15.30 -32.59 -6.40
C LEU A 314 -16.54 -32.65 -7.30
N SER A 315 -16.72 -33.70 -8.09
CA SER A 315 -17.92 -33.86 -8.93
C SER A 315 -19.20 -34.12 -8.12
N LEU A 316 -19.05 -34.50 -6.86
CA LEU A 316 -20.15 -34.73 -5.94
C LEU A 316 -20.52 -33.52 -5.09
N VAL A 317 -19.79 -32.39 -5.22
CA VAL A 317 -20.07 -31.16 -4.48
C VAL A 317 -21.48 -30.66 -4.78
N MET A 318 -22.21 -30.33 -3.73
CA MET A 318 -23.56 -29.78 -3.78
C MET A 318 -23.60 -28.32 -3.29
N PRO A 319 -24.62 -27.54 -3.65
CA PRO A 319 -24.76 -26.17 -3.12
C PRO A 319 -24.84 -26.08 -1.59
N SER A 320 -25.27 -27.14 -0.91
CA SER A 320 -25.30 -27.26 0.55
C SER A 320 -23.92 -27.35 1.19
N ASP A 321 -22.89 -27.75 0.44
CA ASP A 321 -21.52 -27.89 0.92
C ASP A 321 -20.74 -26.58 0.87
N LEU A 322 -21.33 -25.55 0.21
CA LEU A 322 -20.73 -24.23 0.14
C LEU A 322 -20.90 -23.51 1.47
N GLY A 323 -19.82 -22.93 1.92
CA GLY A 323 -19.87 -21.93 2.99
C GLY A 323 -20.47 -20.62 2.50
N LYS A 324 -20.76 -19.74 3.45
CA LYS A 324 -21.23 -18.38 3.19
C LYS A 324 -20.39 -17.35 3.93
N ALA A 325 -20.29 -16.18 3.33
CA ALA A 325 -19.59 -15.05 3.90
C ALA A 325 -20.40 -13.78 3.66
N ASN A 326 -20.50 -12.92 4.69
CA ASN A 326 -21.17 -11.64 4.57
C ASN A 326 -20.44 -10.71 3.61
N LYS A 327 -19.10 -10.76 3.65
CA LYS A 327 -18.27 -9.99 2.72
C LYS A 327 -16.95 -10.69 2.44
N ILE A 328 -16.50 -10.56 1.22
CA ILE A 328 -15.20 -11.07 0.76
C ILE A 328 -14.46 -9.95 0.06
N ILE A 329 -13.20 -9.72 0.45
CA ILE A 329 -12.31 -8.76 -0.18
C ILE A 329 -11.07 -9.52 -0.61
N VAL A 330 -10.90 -9.72 -1.91
CA VAL A 330 -9.73 -10.40 -2.49
C VAL A 330 -8.79 -9.36 -3.09
N GLY A 331 -7.67 -9.15 -2.44
CA GLY A 331 -6.60 -8.29 -2.93
C GLY A 331 -5.54 -9.09 -3.71
N ARG A 332 -4.45 -8.41 -4.07
CA ARG A 332 -3.34 -9.01 -4.82
C ARG A 332 -2.59 -10.10 -4.04
N GLY A 333 -2.48 -9.98 -2.73
CA GLY A 333 -1.66 -10.88 -1.89
C GLY A 333 -2.41 -11.47 -0.71
N SER A 334 -3.61 -11.02 -0.40
CA SER A 334 -4.41 -11.52 0.71
C SER A 334 -5.90 -11.43 0.42
N THR A 335 -6.65 -12.30 1.06
CA THR A 335 -8.13 -12.34 1.02
C THR A 335 -8.65 -12.21 2.43
N ILE A 336 -9.63 -11.34 2.63
CA ILE A 336 -10.35 -11.15 3.89
C ILE A 336 -11.75 -11.69 3.70
N ILE A 337 -12.19 -12.56 4.58
CA ILE A 337 -13.51 -13.17 4.58
C ILE A 337 -14.19 -12.82 5.90
N LEU A 338 -15.24 -12.00 5.85
CA LEU A 338 -16.09 -11.70 7.00
C LEU A 338 -17.13 -12.82 7.13
N LYS A 339 -17.20 -13.39 8.31
CA LYS A 339 -18.12 -14.50 8.60
C LYS A 339 -19.57 -14.04 8.52
N ASP A 340 -20.44 -15.01 8.30
CA ASP A 340 -21.88 -14.87 8.51
C ASP A 340 -22.19 -15.49 9.88
N ASP A 341 -22.48 -14.63 10.86
CA ASP A 341 -22.68 -15.04 12.25
C ASP A 341 -23.94 -15.92 12.42
N ASP A 342 -24.88 -15.88 11.46
CA ASP A 342 -26.08 -16.72 11.46
C ASP A 342 -25.79 -18.19 11.04
N ILE A 343 -24.65 -18.43 10.39
CA ILE A 343 -24.32 -19.75 9.80
C ILE A 343 -23.21 -20.46 10.55
N VAL A 344 -22.24 -19.72 11.08
CA VAL A 344 -21.06 -20.29 11.74
C VAL A 344 -21.27 -20.37 13.24
N SER A 345 -21.30 -21.59 13.78
CA SER A 345 -21.37 -21.80 15.22
C SER A 345 -20.08 -21.33 15.90
N GLN A 346 -20.21 -20.38 16.83
CA GLN A 346 -19.09 -19.94 17.66
C GLN A 346 -18.54 -21.10 18.50
N GLU A 347 -19.40 -22.02 18.94
CA GLU A 347 -19.03 -23.21 19.71
C GLU A 347 -18.04 -24.10 18.93
N ALA A 348 -18.26 -24.30 17.61
CA ALA A 348 -17.36 -25.08 16.77
C ALA A 348 -15.97 -24.42 16.62
N ILE A 349 -15.93 -23.10 16.60
CA ILE A 349 -14.67 -22.35 16.57
C ILE A 349 -13.94 -22.47 17.90
N ASP A 350 -14.67 -22.32 19.02
CA ASP A 350 -14.10 -22.43 20.35
C ASP A 350 -13.55 -23.83 20.62
N GLU A 351 -14.26 -24.87 20.21
CA GLU A 351 -13.76 -26.26 20.25
C GLU A 351 -12.48 -26.44 19.44
N ARG A 352 -12.41 -25.82 18.24
CA ARG A 352 -11.21 -25.89 17.40
C ARG A 352 -10.03 -25.16 18.05
N VAL A 353 -10.28 -24.03 18.66
CA VAL A 353 -9.27 -23.26 19.40
C VAL A 353 -8.73 -24.06 20.59
N ASP A 354 -9.60 -24.76 21.33
CA ASP A 354 -9.19 -25.62 22.44
C ASP A 354 -8.35 -26.80 21.97
N GLN A 355 -8.70 -27.43 20.84
CA GLN A 355 -7.89 -28.47 20.20
C GLN A 355 -6.49 -27.93 19.82
N LEU A 356 -6.42 -26.71 19.27
CA LEU A 356 -5.16 -26.06 18.92
C LEU A 356 -4.30 -25.73 20.15
N HIS A 357 -4.90 -25.29 21.25
CA HIS A 357 -4.19 -25.08 22.51
C HIS A 357 -3.63 -26.38 23.07
N GLY A 358 -4.39 -27.49 22.97
CA GLY A 358 -3.91 -28.85 23.32
C GLY A 358 -2.72 -29.27 22.44
N ALA A 359 -2.82 -29.08 21.12
CA ALA A 359 -1.74 -29.36 20.18
C ALA A 359 -0.50 -28.50 20.42
N HIS A 360 -0.68 -27.20 20.73
CA HIS A 360 0.41 -26.31 21.10
C HIS A 360 1.17 -26.78 22.33
N ALA A 361 0.46 -27.25 23.37
CA ALA A 361 1.09 -27.78 24.58
C ALA A 361 1.86 -29.08 24.32
N ALA A 362 1.39 -29.92 23.38
CA ALA A 362 2.03 -31.18 23.00
C ALA A 362 3.18 -31.02 21.99
N SER A 363 3.26 -29.87 21.29
CA SER A 363 4.27 -29.65 20.25
C SER A 363 5.67 -29.48 20.81
N SER A 364 6.65 -30.15 20.17
CA SER A 364 8.05 -30.16 20.58
C SER A 364 8.89 -29.09 19.90
N THR A 365 8.48 -28.62 18.72
CA THR A 365 9.28 -27.66 17.94
C THR A 365 8.75 -26.22 18.03
N LYS A 366 9.66 -25.25 18.04
CA LYS A 366 9.32 -23.82 18.06
C LYS A 366 8.49 -23.42 16.84
N THR A 367 8.86 -23.89 15.67
CA THR A 367 8.20 -23.55 14.39
C THR A 367 6.76 -24.04 14.34
N GLU A 368 6.48 -25.21 14.91
CA GLU A 368 5.14 -25.78 14.98
C GLU A 368 4.27 -25.02 15.98
N ARG A 369 4.83 -24.67 17.14
CA ARG A 369 4.14 -23.85 18.12
C ARG A 369 3.75 -22.48 17.55
N GLU A 370 4.67 -21.82 16.85
CA GLU A 370 4.39 -20.53 16.19
C GLU A 370 3.29 -20.68 15.11
N PHE A 371 3.30 -21.77 14.36
CA PHE A 371 2.25 -22.06 13.38
C PHE A 371 0.88 -22.27 14.04
N ILE A 372 0.82 -23.06 15.13
CA ILE A 372 -0.44 -23.29 15.86
C ILE A 372 -0.97 -21.98 16.44
N LEU A 373 -0.11 -21.14 17.06
CA LEU A 373 -0.52 -19.86 17.59
C LEU A 373 -1.02 -18.90 16.49
N SER A 374 -0.43 -18.93 15.31
CA SER A 374 -0.92 -18.12 14.18
C SER A 374 -2.33 -18.55 13.72
N ARG A 375 -2.66 -19.84 13.80
CA ARG A 375 -3.99 -20.38 13.50
C ARG A 375 -5.01 -19.97 14.55
N VAL A 376 -4.66 -20.07 15.83
CA VAL A 376 -5.51 -19.58 16.92
C VAL A 376 -5.83 -18.10 16.71
N ALA A 377 -4.79 -17.29 16.45
CA ALA A 377 -4.98 -15.86 16.17
C ALA A 377 -5.87 -15.57 14.94
N SER A 378 -5.80 -16.41 13.90
CA SER A 378 -6.65 -16.27 12.72
C SER A 378 -8.11 -16.66 12.97
N LEU A 379 -8.36 -17.65 13.83
CA LEU A 379 -9.72 -18.11 14.18
C LEU A 379 -10.42 -17.17 15.17
N THR A 380 -9.65 -16.63 16.13
CA THR A 380 -10.17 -15.74 17.19
C THR A 380 -10.05 -14.26 16.82
N GLY A 381 -9.33 -13.92 15.76
CA GLY A 381 -9.09 -12.55 15.32
C GLY A 381 -10.38 -11.87 14.84
N GLY A 382 -10.69 -10.71 15.44
CA GLY A 382 -11.76 -9.85 14.94
C GLY A 382 -11.37 -9.08 13.69
N VAL A 383 -12.34 -8.74 12.88
CA VAL A 383 -12.21 -7.76 11.79
C VAL A 383 -12.99 -6.51 12.22
N GLY A 384 -12.27 -5.40 12.30
CA GLY A 384 -12.90 -4.10 12.53
C GLY A 384 -13.30 -3.47 11.20
N VAL A 385 -14.55 -3.05 11.08
CA VAL A 385 -15.04 -2.30 9.93
C VAL A 385 -15.32 -0.88 10.37
N ILE A 386 -14.62 0.09 9.77
CA ILE A 386 -14.88 1.51 10.02
C ILE A 386 -15.81 2.01 8.93
N TYR A 387 -17.01 2.39 9.31
CA TYR A 387 -18.00 3.00 8.43
C TYR A 387 -17.81 4.51 8.46
N VAL A 388 -17.37 5.06 7.33
CA VAL A 388 -17.11 6.49 7.21
C VAL A 388 -18.38 7.22 6.79
N GLY A 389 -18.81 8.19 7.58
CA GLY A 389 -19.94 9.06 7.29
C GLY A 389 -19.56 10.27 6.45
N GLY A 390 -20.56 11.08 6.09
CA GLY A 390 -20.38 12.34 5.37
C GLY A 390 -21.72 12.90 4.92
N ASN A 391 -21.83 14.24 4.88
CA ASN A 391 -23.08 14.93 4.50
C ASN A 391 -23.19 15.12 2.99
N THR A 392 -22.07 15.11 2.28
CA THR A 392 -22.00 15.24 0.82
C THR A 392 -21.08 14.18 0.24
N ASP A 393 -21.27 13.82 -1.03
CA ASP A 393 -20.40 12.85 -1.70
C ASP A 393 -18.91 13.28 -1.75
N LEU A 394 -18.65 14.57 -1.84
CA LEU A 394 -17.29 15.11 -1.83
C LEU A 394 -16.64 14.99 -0.44
N GLU A 395 -17.35 15.39 0.60
CA GLU A 395 -16.92 15.26 2.00
C GLU A 395 -16.68 13.80 2.34
N HIS A 396 -17.64 12.95 1.98
CA HIS A 396 -17.57 11.51 2.21
C HIS A 396 -16.34 10.88 1.54
N LYS A 397 -16.07 11.24 0.28
CA LYS A 397 -14.91 10.72 -0.47
C LYS A 397 -13.59 11.16 0.20
N GLU A 398 -13.48 12.42 0.56
CA GLU A 398 -12.29 12.97 1.21
C GLU A 398 -12.04 12.30 2.57
N LEU A 399 -13.10 12.16 3.37
CA LEU A 399 -13.03 11.54 4.69
C LEU A 399 -12.69 10.04 4.57
N PHE A 400 -13.27 9.34 3.59
CA PHE A 400 -12.98 7.94 3.31
C PHE A 400 -11.50 7.72 2.97
N ASP A 401 -10.97 8.52 2.03
CA ASP A 401 -9.56 8.43 1.60
C ASP A 401 -8.63 8.69 2.81
N ARG A 402 -8.96 9.68 3.64
CA ARG A 402 -8.21 10.02 4.86
C ARG A 402 -8.21 8.90 5.92
N VAL A 403 -9.36 8.27 6.16
CA VAL A 403 -9.48 7.14 7.10
C VAL A 403 -8.73 5.92 6.58
N ASP A 404 -8.82 5.62 5.28
CA ASP A 404 -8.13 4.51 4.64
C ASP A 404 -6.60 4.67 4.73
N ASP A 405 -6.08 5.87 4.46
CA ASP A 405 -4.67 6.20 4.62
C ASP A 405 -4.20 6.00 6.07
N ALA A 406 -4.99 6.47 7.03
CA ALA A 406 -4.67 6.33 8.44
C ALA A 406 -4.68 4.86 8.91
N VAL A 407 -5.62 4.03 8.46
CA VAL A 407 -5.66 2.59 8.73
C VAL A 407 -4.44 1.90 8.11
N CYS A 408 -4.08 2.24 6.86
CA CYS A 408 -2.89 1.71 6.19
C CYS A 408 -1.59 2.12 6.89
N ALA A 409 -1.51 3.35 7.39
CA ALA A 409 -0.36 3.83 8.16
C ALA A 409 -0.22 3.09 9.50
N VAL A 410 -1.32 2.88 10.24
CA VAL A 410 -1.32 2.08 11.47
C VAL A 410 -0.89 0.64 11.19
N ARG A 411 -1.43 0.01 10.16
CA ARG A 411 -1.00 -1.34 9.72
C ARG A 411 0.49 -1.38 9.39
N SER A 412 1.00 -0.36 8.71
CA SER A 412 2.43 -0.24 8.37
C SER A 412 3.30 -0.06 9.62
N ALA A 413 2.83 0.71 10.60
CA ALA A 413 3.49 0.91 11.88
C ALA A 413 3.52 -0.36 12.73
N THR A 414 2.44 -1.13 12.77
CA THR A 414 2.38 -2.40 13.50
C THR A 414 3.34 -3.45 12.93
N LEU A 415 3.52 -3.47 11.60
CA LEU A 415 4.39 -4.43 10.93
C LEU A 415 5.89 -4.15 11.11
N GLU A 416 6.32 -2.90 10.98
CA GLU A 416 7.75 -2.54 10.95
C GLU A 416 8.15 -1.54 12.05
N GLY A 417 7.21 -1.10 12.89
CA GLY A 417 7.45 -0.14 13.96
C GLY A 417 7.36 1.32 13.50
N ILE A 418 7.72 2.21 14.42
CA ILE A 418 7.59 3.66 14.33
C ILE A 418 8.93 4.36 14.45
N LEU A 419 9.02 5.53 13.82
CA LEU A 419 10.17 6.43 13.80
C LEU A 419 9.76 7.82 14.33
N PRO A 420 10.72 8.67 14.75
CA PRO A 420 10.45 10.09 14.91
C PRO A 420 9.95 10.68 13.58
N GLY A 421 8.78 11.31 13.63
CA GLY A 421 8.09 11.83 12.45
C GLY A 421 8.61 13.19 11.98
N GLY A 422 7.86 13.77 11.01
CA GLY A 422 8.17 15.09 10.47
C GLY A 422 9.49 15.18 9.71
N GLY A 423 9.95 14.08 9.12
CA GLY A 423 11.23 14.01 8.41
C GLY A 423 12.46 13.88 9.31
N LEU A 424 12.29 13.93 10.66
CA LEU A 424 13.39 13.92 11.62
C LEU A 424 14.21 12.61 11.59
N ALA A 425 13.60 11.47 11.30
CA ALA A 425 14.31 10.20 11.19
C ALA A 425 15.37 10.23 10.09
N LEU A 426 15.03 10.78 8.91
CA LEU A 426 15.96 10.94 7.79
C LEU A 426 17.01 12.01 8.08
N GLU A 427 16.60 13.12 8.68
CA GLU A 427 17.51 14.19 9.14
C GLU A 427 18.58 13.68 10.10
N ASN A 428 18.17 12.92 11.13
CA ASN A 428 19.12 12.33 12.08
C ASN A 428 20.15 11.44 11.36
N ILE A 429 19.74 10.67 10.37
CA ILE A 429 20.67 9.84 9.59
C ILE A 429 21.59 10.72 8.76
N ALA A 430 21.05 11.73 8.06
CA ALA A 430 21.83 12.65 7.24
C ALA A 430 22.91 13.39 8.04
N ARG A 431 22.53 13.95 9.20
CA ARG A 431 23.42 14.72 10.06
C ARG A 431 24.55 13.88 10.68
N PHE A 432 24.27 12.65 11.05
CA PHE A 432 25.26 11.75 11.63
C PHE A 432 25.90 10.78 10.61
N MET A 433 25.64 10.99 9.30
CA MET A 433 26.27 10.22 8.25
C MET A 433 27.73 10.64 8.06
N THR A 434 28.65 9.74 8.35
CA THR A 434 30.08 9.98 8.16
C THR A 434 30.50 9.59 6.75
N VAL A 435 31.23 10.49 6.09
CA VAL A 435 31.88 10.24 4.79
C VAL A 435 33.39 10.15 5.05
N SER A 436 33.97 8.98 4.81
CA SER A 436 35.41 8.76 5.07
C SER A 436 36.25 9.25 3.90
N ASP A 437 37.39 9.88 4.23
CA ASP A 437 38.35 10.34 3.22
C ASP A 437 39.00 9.21 2.41
N ASN A 438 39.00 7.99 2.95
CA ASN A 438 39.56 6.80 2.30
C ASN A 438 38.63 6.15 1.28
N TRP A 439 37.41 6.66 1.10
CA TRP A 439 36.49 6.12 0.08
C TRP A 439 36.84 6.63 -1.32
N SER A 440 36.41 5.88 -2.36
CA SER A 440 36.50 6.37 -3.74
C SER A 440 35.65 7.63 -3.92
N ASP A 441 36.00 8.45 -4.91
CA ASP A 441 35.26 9.70 -5.20
C ASP A 441 33.81 9.43 -5.59
N GLU A 442 33.53 8.32 -6.26
CA GLU A 442 32.16 7.92 -6.60
C GLU A 442 31.34 7.60 -5.34
N LYS A 443 31.96 6.89 -4.37
CA LYS A 443 31.28 6.57 -3.11
C LYS A 443 31.05 7.82 -2.28
N LYS A 444 32.04 8.71 -2.17
CA LYS A 444 31.89 10.01 -1.48
C LYS A 444 30.76 10.83 -2.10
N THR A 445 30.74 10.92 -3.43
CA THR A 445 29.72 11.67 -4.17
C THR A 445 28.33 11.08 -3.91
N ALA A 446 28.16 9.76 -3.98
CA ALA A 446 26.88 9.10 -3.72
C ALA A 446 26.36 9.36 -2.31
N TYR A 447 27.23 9.30 -1.29
CA TYR A 447 26.82 9.54 0.10
C TYR A 447 26.56 11.02 0.38
N ASN A 448 27.25 11.95 -0.28
CA ASN A 448 26.93 13.37 -0.21
C ASN A 448 25.56 13.67 -0.87
N ILE A 449 25.26 13.06 -2.02
CA ILE A 449 23.94 13.15 -2.65
C ILE A 449 22.85 12.66 -1.68
N LEU A 450 23.04 11.50 -1.04
CA LEU A 450 22.11 10.99 -0.05
C LEU A 450 21.96 11.95 1.13
N ARG A 451 23.06 12.36 1.74
CA ARG A 451 23.07 13.23 2.93
C ARG A 451 22.28 14.51 2.71
N GLU A 452 22.51 15.21 1.59
CA GLU A 452 21.77 16.43 1.29
C GLU A 452 20.29 16.16 0.92
N SER A 453 20.03 15.05 0.25
CA SER A 453 18.66 14.73 -0.17
C SER A 453 17.76 14.26 0.97
N LEU A 454 18.31 13.58 1.97
CA LEU A 454 17.56 13.12 3.15
C LEU A 454 17.04 14.29 4.02
N LEU A 455 17.59 15.50 3.87
CA LEU A 455 17.09 16.70 4.52
C LEU A 455 15.85 17.31 3.84
N SER A 456 15.52 16.88 2.62
CA SER A 456 14.47 17.52 1.84
C SER A 456 13.06 17.41 2.45
N PRO A 457 12.62 16.30 3.10
CA PRO A 457 11.30 16.26 3.71
C PRO A 457 11.14 17.24 4.87
N ILE A 458 12.09 17.28 5.80
CA ILE A 458 12.04 18.20 6.93
C ILE A 458 12.10 19.66 6.47
N ASN A 459 12.97 19.98 5.51
CA ASN A 459 13.06 21.31 4.91
C ASN A 459 11.76 21.75 4.26
N THR A 460 11.07 20.83 3.57
CA THR A 460 9.79 21.11 2.94
C THR A 460 8.70 21.40 3.98
N ILE A 461 8.62 20.57 5.04
CA ILE A 461 7.65 20.76 6.13
C ILE A 461 7.86 22.12 6.82
N LEU A 462 9.11 22.46 7.12
CA LEU A 462 9.44 23.74 7.74
C LEU A 462 9.16 24.92 6.79
N SER A 463 9.53 24.81 5.52
CA SER A 463 9.26 25.84 4.51
C SER A 463 7.77 26.11 4.33
N ASN A 464 6.93 25.07 4.33
CA ASN A 464 5.47 25.23 4.27
C ASN A 464 4.90 25.95 5.50
N ALA A 465 5.63 25.92 6.61
CA ALA A 465 5.29 26.65 7.84
C ALA A 465 5.96 28.03 7.94
N GLY A 466 6.67 28.47 6.91
CA GLY A 466 7.40 29.74 6.92
C GLY A 466 8.65 29.74 7.79
N LEU A 467 9.17 28.54 8.14
CA LEU A 467 10.34 28.36 9.01
C LEU A 467 11.56 27.91 8.20
N ARG A 468 12.74 28.15 8.72
CA ARG A 468 14.01 27.73 8.12
C ARG A 468 14.68 26.67 8.98
N TYR A 469 15.27 25.67 8.34
CA TYR A 469 15.97 24.58 9.01
C TYR A 469 17.12 25.11 9.88
N ASP A 470 17.97 26.00 9.35
CA ASP A 470 19.16 26.53 10.01
C ASP A 470 18.85 27.33 11.29
N ASP A 471 17.64 27.87 11.42
CA ASP A 471 17.19 28.60 12.61
C ASP A 471 16.77 27.65 13.75
N LEU A 472 16.45 26.40 13.40
CA LEU A 472 15.88 25.42 14.31
C LEU A 472 16.83 24.27 14.64
N TYR A 473 17.76 23.95 13.76
CA TYR A 473 18.66 22.81 13.90
C TYR A 473 20.12 23.27 13.76
N ASN A 474 20.98 22.75 14.61
CA ASN A 474 22.43 22.96 14.61
C ASN A 474 23.13 21.67 15.02
N ASP A 475 24.47 21.67 15.00
CA ASP A 475 25.28 20.50 15.34
C ASP A 475 25.07 20.02 16.77
N ASP A 476 24.72 20.94 17.71
CA ASP A 476 24.47 20.64 19.12
C ASP A 476 23.05 20.09 19.38
N THR A 477 22.16 20.10 18.40
CA THR A 477 20.78 19.58 18.55
C THR A 477 20.82 18.10 18.88
N PRO A 478 20.30 17.64 20.06
CA PRO A 478 20.37 16.25 20.45
C PRO A 478 19.60 15.33 19.48
N LYS A 479 20.09 14.11 19.32
CA LYS A 479 19.44 13.10 18.48
C LYS A 479 17.99 12.84 18.93
N GLY A 480 17.04 12.89 18.00
CA GLY A 480 15.61 12.73 18.26
C GLY A 480 14.89 13.98 18.75
N PHE A 481 15.62 15.10 18.97
CA PHE A 481 15.01 16.39 19.21
C PHE A 481 14.68 17.08 17.91
N GLY A 482 13.50 17.68 17.86
CA GLY A 482 13.01 18.39 16.70
C GLY A 482 12.00 19.45 17.06
N TYR A 483 11.36 20.01 16.04
CA TYR A 483 10.37 21.06 16.15
C TYR A 483 9.00 20.55 15.70
N ASP A 484 8.04 20.60 16.59
CA ASP A 484 6.64 20.29 16.28
C ASP A 484 5.97 21.54 15.70
N VAL A 485 5.85 21.55 14.39
CA VAL A 485 5.29 22.65 13.60
C VAL A 485 3.83 22.94 13.95
N LYS A 486 3.07 21.92 14.36
CA LYS A 486 1.63 22.08 14.71
C LYS A 486 1.45 22.82 16.02
N ASN A 487 2.26 22.49 17.02
CA ASN A 487 2.11 22.99 18.39
C ASN A 487 3.15 24.09 18.75
N ASP A 488 4.01 24.48 17.81
CA ASP A 488 5.06 25.48 17.99
C ASP A 488 5.98 25.15 19.20
N LYS A 489 6.50 23.90 19.25
CA LYS A 489 7.28 23.42 20.40
C LYS A 489 8.49 22.61 19.97
N ARG A 490 9.59 22.80 20.70
CA ARG A 490 10.80 21.98 20.59
C ARG A 490 10.80 20.84 21.61
N GLY A 491 11.25 19.66 21.19
CA GLY A 491 11.35 18.51 22.11
C GLY A 491 11.67 17.21 21.40
N LYS A 492 11.57 16.11 22.15
CA LYS A 492 11.66 14.76 21.58
C LYS A 492 10.37 14.46 20.80
N LEU A 493 10.41 14.55 19.46
CA LEU A 493 9.23 14.44 18.61
C LEU A 493 8.43 13.16 18.86
N MET A 494 9.10 12.03 19.05
CA MET A 494 8.43 10.77 19.36
C MET A 494 7.63 10.84 20.67
N SER A 495 8.13 11.52 21.69
CA SER A 495 7.43 11.72 22.97
C SER A 495 6.29 12.73 22.88
N MET A 496 6.36 13.62 21.88
CA MET A 496 5.33 14.63 21.60
C MET A 496 4.23 14.07 20.68
N GLY A 497 4.35 12.80 20.25
CA GLY A 497 3.38 12.15 19.38
C GLY A 497 3.62 12.40 17.89
N VAL A 498 4.68 13.10 17.50
CA VAL A 498 5.05 13.28 16.08
C VAL A 498 5.83 12.05 15.62
N ILE A 499 5.14 11.13 14.95
CA ILE A 499 5.59 9.77 14.69
C ILE A 499 5.25 9.38 13.24
N ASP A 500 6.20 8.76 12.53
CA ASP A 500 5.99 8.21 11.19
C ASP A 500 6.14 6.67 11.22
N PRO A 501 5.33 5.90 10.45
CA PRO A 501 5.56 4.47 10.27
C PRO A 501 6.90 4.22 9.56
N MET A 502 7.70 3.28 10.06
CA MET A 502 9.00 2.95 9.45
C MET A 502 8.85 2.46 8.01
N LYS A 503 7.84 1.65 7.73
CA LYS A 503 7.57 1.12 6.38
C LYS A 503 7.29 2.24 5.36
N VAL A 504 6.56 3.28 5.76
CA VAL A 504 6.26 4.45 4.92
C VAL A 504 7.54 5.19 4.55
N THR A 505 8.36 5.57 5.54
CA THR A 505 9.62 6.29 5.32
C THR A 505 10.61 5.48 4.49
N LYS A 506 10.72 4.18 4.75
CA LYS A 506 11.59 3.26 4.01
C LYS A 506 11.17 3.16 2.53
N ASN A 507 9.88 2.90 2.27
CA ASN A 507 9.39 2.72 0.91
C ASN A 507 9.46 4.01 0.11
N ALA A 508 9.14 5.15 0.73
CA ALA A 508 9.30 6.46 0.11
C ALA A 508 10.75 6.70 -0.35
N LEU A 509 11.73 6.39 0.49
CA LEU A 509 13.15 6.53 0.15
C LEU A 509 13.57 5.56 -0.97
N GLN A 510 13.21 4.28 -0.87
CA GLN A 510 13.59 3.27 -1.85
C GLN A 510 13.00 3.57 -3.24
N ASN A 511 11.73 3.97 -3.31
CA ASN A 511 11.08 4.34 -4.56
C ASN A 511 11.66 5.64 -5.12
N ALA A 512 11.98 6.62 -4.28
CA ALA A 512 12.64 7.85 -4.70
C ALA A 512 14.04 7.60 -5.31
N VAL A 513 14.82 6.72 -4.71
CA VAL A 513 16.14 6.33 -5.25
C VAL A 513 15.98 5.60 -6.58
N SER A 514 14.98 4.74 -6.74
CA SER A 514 14.68 4.06 -8.01
C SER A 514 14.39 5.07 -9.12
N VAL A 515 13.55 6.09 -8.85
CA VAL A 515 13.29 7.21 -9.79
C VAL A 515 14.58 7.96 -10.11
N ALA A 516 15.35 8.33 -9.09
CA ALA A 516 16.56 9.10 -9.28
C ALA A 516 17.60 8.34 -10.12
N VAL A 517 17.81 7.05 -9.86
CA VAL A 517 18.71 6.20 -10.64
C VAL A 517 18.24 6.13 -12.09
N THR A 518 16.96 5.97 -12.34
CA THR A 518 16.38 5.91 -13.69
C THR A 518 16.61 7.23 -14.43
N LEU A 519 16.21 8.36 -13.83
CA LEU A 519 16.33 9.68 -14.48
C LEU A 519 17.80 10.10 -14.67
N LEU A 520 18.65 9.90 -13.67
CA LEU A 520 20.07 10.24 -13.76
C LEU A 520 20.82 9.33 -14.76
N SER A 521 20.46 8.06 -14.90
CA SER A 521 21.10 7.16 -15.87
C SER A 521 20.67 7.42 -17.31
N THR A 522 19.53 8.07 -17.52
CA THR A 522 18.97 8.33 -18.86
C THR A 522 19.91 9.21 -19.70
N ASN A 523 20.17 8.80 -20.94
CA ASN A 523 20.97 9.54 -21.90
C ASN A 523 20.26 9.78 -23.23
N ALA A 524 19.27 8.96 -23.56
CA ALA A 524 18.42 9.10 -24.73
C ALA A 524 16.95 8.96 -24.32
N ILE A 525 16.10 9.80 -24.88
CA ILE A 525 14.67 9.81 -24.63
C ILE A 525 13.98 9.68 -25.97
N VAL A 526 13.03 8.78 -26.07
CA VAL A 526 12.26 8.49 -27.28
C VAL A 526 10.80 8.78 -26.99
N THR A 527 10.24 9.76 -27.68
CA THR A 527 8.82 10.10 -27.59
C THR A 527 8.09 9.82 -28.90
N MET A 528 6.76 9.78 -28.88
CA MET A 528 5.97 9.74 -30.10
C MET A 528 6.05 11.11 -30.77
N ALA A 529 6.40 11.16 -32.06
CA ALA A 529 6.32 12.40 -32.82
C ALA A 529 4.85 12.83 -32.93
N ARG A 530 4.58 14.08 -32.55
CA ARG A 530 3.26 14.71 -32.69
C ARG A 530 3.25 15.49 -34.00
N SER A 531 2.46 15.07 -34.98
CA SER A 531 2.13 15.92 -36.11
C SER A 531 1.12 16.98 -35.64
N TYR A 532 1.54 18.22 -35.59
CA TYR A 532 0.59 19.33 -35.48
C TYR A 532 -0.11 19.47 -36.83
N GLU A 533 -1.35 19.02 -36.96
CA GLU A 533 -2.20 19.45 -38.05
C GLU A 533 -2.54 20.92 -37.76
N TYR A 534 -1.92 21.82 -38.51
CA TYR A 534 -2.44 23.19 -38.64
C TYR A 534 -3.83 23.05 -39.30
N LYS A 535 -4.89 23.27 -38.53
CA LYS A 535 -6.17 23.61 -39.13
C LYS A 535 -6.04 25.04 -39.67
N GLU A 536 -5.96 25.14 -41.00
CA GLU A 536 -6.18 26.41 -41.72
C GLU A 536 -7.59 26.93 -41.48
#